data_a2eaad4f5e923e769fdc659e1b0bebf7
#
_entry.id   a2eaad4f5e923e769fdc659e1b0bebf7
#
_cell.length_a   1.000
_cell.length_b   1.000
_cell.length_c   1.000
_cell.angle_alpha   90.00
_cell.angle_beta   90.00
_cell.angle_gamma   90.00
#
_symmetry.space_group_name_H-M   'P 1'
#
loop_
_entity.id
_entity.type
_entity.pdbx_description
1 polymer ?
#
loop_
_entity_poly.entity_id
_entity_poly.type
_entity_poly.pdbx_seq_one_letter_code
_entity_poly.pdbx_strand_id
1 'polypeptide(L)'
;MSGQLDASTFVTPLQRQRAFALASLMICGCVLTLPLSATHVPRFESFILIADTAFALLSLVVSALLFGQVVMVRSWALLALACGFLLVSATTLPQLVRVSHGEFIDSSLRFFTDLALPLAVIAYALLRVKPPARGGGISLLIRGVAATAAIAIVILGMDWAGSDAAAGSIDAATNTPLQALAATILALTTSTAILLLWRRRASVLDLWLMVAMTAWLIEVLLEALAQDGMSFAWHVAQLYGVLAAACVAMALLAENARLQARIAGVFDTRERARGAARAAGDTAIDTLADDINQPLCAITANADAIARLLDRPSPDVGEIRAALADISDDAMRASASLRAAQRLTSREPTSVVDVGQLVDECLVGLRTEMHVHDVICEVETAPQLPGIRGIRRQLLQLLTNLVTNSLEAMSNGHRGERRLKVRAIRHDHRAVAIWIEDSGVGIRSEDLPRVFEPFFTTKPHRTGLGLAVCRSIAMAHGGHISVTPGAGGGAAFRVVLPAGS
;
A
#
# COMPACT_ATOMS: atom_id res chain seq x y z
N MET A 1 3.93 -8.86 -0.91
CA MET A 1 4.61 -7.57 -0.61
C MET A 1 5.86 -7.73 0.27
N SER A 2 6.46 -8.91 0.36
CA SER A 2 7.64 -9.21 1.21
C SER A 2 8.99 -9.18 0.48
N GLY A 3 9.04 -8.98 -0.82
CA GLY A 3 10.28 -9.05 -1.62
C GLY A 3 10.96 -7.73 -1.98
N GLN A 4 10.35 -6.57 -1.70
CA GLN A 4 10.91 -5.26 -2.11
C GLN A 4 11.55 -4.43 -0.99
N LEU A 5 11.50 -4.89 0.26
CA LEU A 5 12.14 -4.20 1.40
C LEU A 5 13.64 -4.51 1.56
N ASP A 6 14.13 -5.56 0.91
CA ASP A 6 15.52 -6.03 1.09
C ASP A 6 16.58 -5.27 0.28
N ALA A 7 16.23 -4.60 -0.80
CA ALA A 7 17.21 -3.92 -1.66
C ALA A 7 17.74 -2.58 -1.10
N SER A 8 17.16 -2.04 -0.01
CA SER A 8 17.51 -0.73 0.55
C SER A 8 18.46 -0.77 1.75
N THR A 9 18.80 -1.96 2.24
CA THR A 9 19.64 -2.17 3.43
C THR A 9 21.13 -2.34 3.10
N PHE A 10 21.50 -2.47 1.82
CA PHE A 10 22.88 -2.64 1.43
C PHE A 10 23.69 -1.35 1.57
N VAL A 11 24.82 -1.46 2.26
CA VAL A 11 25.79 -0.38 2.46
C VAL A 11 26.38 0.02 1.11
N THR A 12 26.25 1.30 0.71
CA THR A 12 26.90 1.80 -0.51
C THR A 12 28.40 1.90 -0.33
N PRO A 13 29.22 1.75 -1.38
CA PRO A 13 30.68 1.90 -1.29
C PRO A 13 31.09 3.24 -0.65
N LEU A 14 30.38 4.32 -0.99
CA LEU A 14 30.62 5.66 -0.45
C LEU A 14 30.35 5.75 1.06
N GLN A 15 29.29 5.12 1.55
CA GLN A 15 29.00 5.08 3.00
C GLN A 15 30.07 4.31 3.75
N ARG A 16 30.54 3.20 3.17
CA ARG A 16 31.64 2.41 3.72
C ARG A 16 32.93 3.21 3.81
N GLN A 17 33.29 3.92 2.73
CA GLN A 17 34.47 4.79 2.74
C GLN A 17 34.36 5.89 3.78
N ARG A 18 33.24 6.56 3.92
CA ARG A 18 33.02 7.62 4.92
C ARG A 18 33.15 7.09 6.35
N ALA A 19 32.57 5.94 6.65
CA ALA A 19 32.65 5.32 7.97
C ALA A 19 34.08 4.92 8.31
N PHE A 20 34.84 4.32 7.38
CA PHE A 20 36.25 3.99 7.59
C PHE A 20 37.14 5.23 7.74
N ALA A 21 36.88 6.27 6.93
CA ALA A 21 37.60 7.53 7.04
C ALA A 21 37.41 8.16 8.43
N LEU A 22 36.14 8.16 8.93
CA LEU A 22 35.85 8.71 10.26
C LEU A 22 36.50 7.88 11.37
N ALA A 23 36.40 6.55 11.32
CA ALA A 23 37.05 5.67 12.30
C ALA A 23 38.59 5.85 12.29
N SER A 24 39.18 5.97 11.11
CA SER A 24 40.62 6.23 10.99
C SER A 24 41.00 7.60 11.57
N LEU A 25 40.18 8.63 11.32
CA LEU A 25 40.40 9.97 11.89
C LEU A 25 40.32 9.95 13.42
N MET A 26 39.36 9.21 13.99
CA MET A 26 39.25 9.03 15.45
C MET A 26 40.46 8.34 16.03
N ILE A 27 40.97 7.27 15.41
CA ILE A 27 42.17 6.56 15.84
C ILE A 27 43.39 7.48 15.75
N CYS A 28 43.56 8.25 14.67
CA CYS A 28 44.60 9.23 14.54
C CYS A 28 44.55 10.31 15.65
N GLY A 29 43.32 10.81 15.92
CA GLY A 29 43.09 11.75 17.02
C GLY A 29 43.52 11.18 18.37
N CYS A 30 43.14 9.92 18.66
CA CYS A 30 43.56 9.23 19.86
C CYS A 30 45.10 9.14 19.98
N VAL A 31 45.78 8.72 18.91
CA VAL A 31 47.25 8.62 18.88
C VAL A 31 47.93 9.97 19.13
N LEU A 32 47.35 11.06 18.59
CA LEU A 32 47.88 12.41 18.82
C LEU A 32 47.66 12.90 20.25
N THR A 33 46.72 12.38 20.99
CA THR A 33 46.47 12.73 22.40
C THR A 33 47.39 12.00 23.37
N LEU A 34 47.96 10.84 22.98
CA LEU A 34 48.83 10.03 23.87
C LEU A 34 50.03 10.80 24.47
N PRO A 35 50.78 11.60 23.71
CA PRO A 35 51.91 12.36 24.28
C PRO A 35 51.49 13.43 25.29
N LEU A 36 50.24 13.90 25.19
CA LEU A 36 49.66 14.95 26.03
C LEU A 36 48.81 14.37 27.17
N SER A 37 48.67 13.05 27.24
CA SER A 37 47.71 12.36 28.14
C SER A 37 47.87 12.71 29.61
N ALA A 38 49.11 12.90 30.07
CA ALA A 38 49.42 13.22 31.44
C ALA A 38 49.48 14.73 31.74
N THR A 39 49.22 15.61 30.76
CA THR A 39 49.25 17.05 31.02
C THR A 39 48.01 17.45 31.85
N HIS A 40 48.27 18.19 32.94
CA HIS A 40 47.21 18.73 33.78
C HIS A 40 46.51 19.90 33.07
N VAL A 41 45.19 19.81 32.97
CA VAL A 41 44.34 20.87 32.46
C VAL A 41 43.42 21.35 33.59
N PRO A 42 43.19 22.67 33.75
CA PRO A 42 42.28 23.18 34.78
C PRO A 42 40.92 22.50 34.69
N ARG A 43 40.30 22.18 35.83
CA ARG A 43 38.95 21.65 35.86
C ARG A 43 37.95 22.68 35.34
N PHE A 44 37.38 22.43 34.18
CA PHE A 44 36.27 23.19 33.66
C PHE A 44 34.98 22.42 34.03
N GLU A 45 34.41 22.68 35.23
CA GLU A 45 33.16 22.02 35.66
C GLU A 45 32.04 22.17 34.65
N SER A 46 31.97 23.35 33.99
CA SER A 46 31.00 23.59 32.91
C SER A 46 31.21 22.67 31.70
N PHE A 47 32.43 22.25 31.39
CA PHE A 47 32.71 21.35 30.27
C PHE A 47 32.15 19.95 30.53
N ILE A 48 32.36 19.43 31.74
CA ILE A 48 31.84 18.11 32.16
C ILE A 48 30.32 18.11 32.03
N LEU A 49 29.70 19.12 32.64
CA LEU A 49 28.24 19.24 32.63
C LEU A 49 27.68 19.31 31.21
N ILE A 50 28.34 20.05 30.30
CA ILE A 50 27.93 20.17 28.89
C ILE A 50 28.12 18.83 28.16
N ALA A 51 29.26 18.15 28.33
CA ALA A 51 29.55 16.90 27.64
C ALA A 51 28.59 15.79 28.06
N ASP A 52 28.39 15.59 29.37
CA ASP A 52 27.47 14.58 29.89
C ASP A 52 26.02 14.89 29.54
N THR A 53 25.60 16.18 29.58
CA THR A 53 24.25 16.58 29.13
C THR A 53 24.06 16.28 27.64
N ALA A 54 25.02 16.63 26.79
CA ALA A 54 24.97 16.35 25.38
C ALA A 54 24.90 14.85 25.09
N PHE A 55 25.68 14.04 25.80
CA PHE A 55 25.66 12.59 25.68
C PHE A 55 24.33 11.99 26.11
N ALA A 56 23.79 12.40 27.27
CA ALA A 56 22.48 11.93 27.74
C ALA A 56 21.34 12.29 26.77
N LEU A 57 21.29 13.54 26.28
CA LEU A 57 20.29 13.98 25.33
C LEU A 57 20.39 13.26 23.99
N LEU A 58 21.60 13.09 23.45
CA LEU A 58 21.81 12.34 22.21
C LEU A 58 21.38 10.88 22.36
N SER A 59 21.72 10.24 23.49
CA SER A 59 21.31 8.87 23.81
C SER A 59 19.78 8.74 23.91
N LEU A 60 19.10 9.74 24.50
CA LEU A 60 17.64 9.79 24.55
C LEU A 60 17.03 9.91 23.15
N VAL A 61 17.56 10.78 22.31
CA VAL A 61 17.12 10.94 20.91
C VAL A 61 17.31 9.65 20.12
N VAL A 62 18.49 9.01 20.25
CA VAL A 62 18.77 7.71 19.61
C VAL A 62 17.75 6.66 20.06
N SER A 63 17.51 6.57 21.36
CA SER A 63 16.53 5.64 21.94
C SER A 63 15.14 5.88 21.37
N ALA A 64 14.66 7.13 21.33
CA ALA A 64 13.34 7.49 20.78
C ALA A 64 13.21 7.10 19.28
N LEU A 65 14.24 7.39 18.48
CA LEU A 65 14.27 7.02 17.05
C LEU A 65 14.24 5.50 16.86
N LEU A 66 14.99 4.75 17.67
CA LEU A 66 15.00 3.28 17.65
C LEU A 66 13.66 2.70 18.08
N PHE A 67 13.02 3.23 19.13
CA PHE A 67 11.68 2.81 19.53
C PHE A 67 10.64 3.05 18.42
N GLY A 68 10.74 4.17 17.71
CA GLY A 68 9.92 4.41 16.51
C GLY A 68 10.07 3.30 15.46
N GLN A 69 11.31 2.86 15.21
CA GLN A 69 11.60 1.75 14.29
C GLN A 69 11.12 0.40 14.85
N VAL A 70 11.20 0.15 16.18
CA VAL A 70 10.70 -1.07 16.83
C VAL A 70 9.20 -1.24 16.60
N VAL A 71 8.41 -0.16 16.69
CA VAL A 71 6.96 -0.21 16.43
C VAL A 71 6.64 -0.67 15.01
N MET A 72 7.44 -0.22 14.03
CA MET A 72 7.26 -0.56 12.62
C MET A 72 7.76 -1.95 12.25
N VAL A 73 8.99 -2.29 12.68
CA VAL A 73 9.71 -3.52 12.25
C VAL A 73 9.48 -4.70 13.19
N ARG A 74 9.07 -4.44 14.45
CA ARG A 74 8.86 -5.44 15.52
C ARG A 74 10.08 -6.32 15.80
N SER A 75 11.27 -5.71 15.78
CA SER A 75 12.55 -6.41 15.95
C SER A 75 12.99 -6.40 17.40
N TRP A 76 13.29 -7.61 17.94
CA TRP A 76 13.91 -7.76 19.27
C TRP A 76 15.31 -7.16 19.34
N ALA A 77 16.05 -7.18 18.25
CA ALA A 77 17.38 -6.60 18.17
C ALA A 77 17.33 -5.07 18.35
N LEU A 78 16.45 -4.38 17.60
CA LEU A 78 16.26 -2.94 17.73
C LEU A 78 15.75 -2.56 19.11
N LEU A 79 14.89 -3.39 19.72
CA LEU A 79 14.42 -3.18 21.09
C LEU A 79 15.59 -3.20 22.09
N ALA A 80 16.46 -4.22 22.02
CA ALA A 80 17.61 -4.31 22.92
C ALA A 80 18.52 -3.08 22.81
N LEU A 81 18.76 -2.60 21.59
CA LEU A 81 19.57 -1.41 21.34
C LEU A 81 18.89 -0.14 21.88
N ALA A 82 17.57 0.02 21.64
CA ALA A 82 16.80 1.15 22.14
C ALA A 82 16.79 1.20 23.68
N CYS A 83 16.62 0.06 24.34
CA CYS A 83 16.70 -0.09 25.80
C CYS A 83 18.07 0.27 26.33
N GLY A 84 19.16 -0.12 25.64
CA GLY A 84 20.52 0.25 26.04
C GLY A 84 20.75 1.76 26.05
N PHE A 85 20.39 2.45 24.98
CA PHE A 85 20.48 3.91 24.91
C PHE A 85 19.58 4.62 25.92
N LEU A 86 18.37 4.09 26.17
CA LEU A 86 17.48 4.62 27.20
C LEU A 86 18.09 4.45 28.59
N LEU A 87 18.68 3.29 28.89
CA LEU A 87 19.31 3.02 30.18
C LEU A 87 20.49 3.97 30.42
N VAL A 88 21.35 4.16 29.44
CA VAL A 88 22.46 5.13 29.50
C VAL A 88 21.91 6.52 29.83
N SER A 89 20.93 7.02 29.09
CA SER A 89 20.34 8.33 29.35
C SER A 89 19.70 8.43 30.75
N ALA A 90 18.95 7.39 31.17
CA ALA A 90 18.26 7.36 32.46
C ALA A 90 19.22 7.31 33.67
N THR A 91 20.41 6.74 33.49
CA THR A 91 21.45 6.70 34.56
C THR A 91 22.34 7.93 34.55
N THR A 92 22.60 8.54 33.38
CA THR A 92 23.46 9.75 33.29
C THR A 92 22.73 11.01 33.79
N LEU A 93 21.44 11.17 33.54
CA LEU A 93 20.68 12.37 33.95
C LEU A 93 20.70 12.63 35.48
N PRO A 94 20.47 11.64 36.37
CA PRO A 94 20.60 11.85 37.82
C PRO A 94 22.04 12.18 38.26
N GLN A 95 23.05 11.64 37.59
CA GLN A 95 24.45 11.97 37.88
C GLN A 95 24.75 13.46 37.61
N LEU A 96 24.16 14.03 36.54
CA LEU A 96 24.29 15.47 36.27
C LEU A 96 23.74 16.35 37.40
N VAL A 97 22.67 15.99 38.03
CA VAL A 97 22.08 16.71 39.17
C VAL A 97 23.03 16.65 40.36
N ARG A 98 23.63 15.49 40.64
CA ARG A 98 24.62 15.32 41.73
C ARG A 98 25.91 16.14 41.49
N VAL A 99 26.44 16.10 40.28
CA VAL A 99 27.63 16.92 39.88
C VAL A 99 27.34 18.41 40.05
N SER A 100 26.14 18.88 39.69
CA SER A 100 25.73 20.29 39.85
C SER A 100 25.67 20.74 41.32
N HIS A 101 25.49 19.78 42.25
CA HIS A 101 25.51 20.02 43.69
C HIS A 101 26.89 19.81 44.32
N GLY A 102 27.92 19.53 43.51
CA GLY A 102 29.30 19.33 43.97
C GLY A 102 29.56 17.94 44.58
N GLU A 103 28.66 16.98 44.37
CA GLU A 103 28.85 15.61 44.83
C GLU A 103 29.72 14.82 43.86
N PHE A 104 30.54 13.93 44.39
CA PHE A 104 31.35 13.02 43.56
C PHE A 104 30.47 11.90 43.00
N ILE A 105 30.67 11.56 41.72
CA ILE A 105 30.01 10.40 41.09
C ILE A 105 30.70 9.13 41.59
N ASP A 106 29.92 8.16 42.08
CA ASP A 106 30.44 6.86 42.43
C ASP A 106 30.96 6.12 41.16
N SER A 107 32.18 5.60 41.24
CA SER A 107 32.82 4.85 40.15
C SER A 107 32.01 3.59 39.74
N SER A 108 31.24 3.02 40.67
CA SER A 108 30.39 1.85 40.41
C SER A 108 29.22 2.17 39.49
N LEU A 109 28.52 3.29 39.71
CA LEU A 109 27.40 3.73 38.90
C LEU A 109 27.84 4.02 37.45
N ARG A 110 28.97 4.71 37.32
CA ARG A 110 29.59 5.01 36.03
C ARG A 110 29.92 3.72 35.25
N PHE A 111 30.54 2.74 35.90
CA PHE A 111 30.88 1.45 35.30
C PHE A 111 29.63 0.73 34.72
N PHE A 112 28.51 0.68 35.48
CA PHE A 112 27.27 0.06 34.99
C PHE A 112 26.67 0.83 33.81
N THR A 113 26.73 2.17 33.84
CA THR A 113 26.28 3.02 32.73
C THR A 113 27.09 2.74 31.45
N ASP A 114 28.42 2.67 31.58
CA ASP A 114 29.36 2.47 30.47
C ASP A 114 29.28 1.05 29.91
N LEU A 115 28.95 0.06 30.73
CA LEU A 115 28.75 -1.34 30.29
C LEU A 115 27.45 -1.54 29.56
N ALA A 116 26.42 -0.73 29.81
CA ALA A 116 25.07 -0.91 29.25
C ALA A 116 25.06 -0.84 27.73
N LEU A 117 25.79 0.09 27.13
CA LEU A 117 25.81 0.28 25.67
C LEU A 117 26.49 -0.87 24.92
N PRO A 118 27.73 -1.31 25.27
CA PRO A 118 28.35 -2.47 24.64
C PRO A 118 27.51 -3.75 24.75
N LEU A 119 26.89 -3.99 25.92
CA LEU A 119 25.99 -5.14 26.10
C LEU A 119 24.73 -5.06 25.23
N ALA A 120 24.15 -3.87 25.10
CA ALA A 120 23.01 -3.66 24.22
C ALA A 120 23.36 -3.91 22.74
N VAL A 121 24.55 -3.50 22.31
CA VAL A 121 25.06 -3.74 20.94
C VAL A 121 25.34 -5.24 20.72
N ILE A 122 25.91 -5.95 21.71
CA ILE A 122 26.07 -7.40 21.65
C ILE A 122 24.69 -8.09 21.53
N ALA A 123 23.75 -7.70 22.39
CA ALA A 123 22.38 -8.22 22.33
C ALA A 123 21.72 -7.96 20.98
N TYR A 124 21.87 -6.75 20.42
CA TYR A 124 21.42 -6.41 19.07
C TYR A 124 22.01 -7.35 18.03
N ALA A 125 23.34 -7.56 18.05
CA ALA A 125 24.00 -8.40 17.08
C ALA A 125 23.56 -9.88 17.17
N LEU A 126 23.28 -10.38 18.37
CA LEU A 126 22.83 -11.77 18.61
C LEU A 126 21.34 -11.97 18.28
N LEU A 127 20.48 -11.01 18.63
CA LEU A 127 19.02 -11.13 18.48
C LEU A 127 18.55 -10.88 17.05
N ARG A 128 19.36 -10.35 16.17
CA ARG A 128 19.01 -10.02 14.80
C ARG A 128 18.54 -11.22 13.95
N VAL A 129 18.96 -12.42 14.31
CA VAL A 129 18.59 -13.67 13.61
C VAL A 129 17.19 -14.16 14.04
N LYS A 130 16.64 -13.62 15.13
CA LYS A 130 15.34 -14.09 15.63
C LYS A 130 14.20 -13.55 14.76
N PRO A 131 13.12 -14.36 14.58
CA PRO A 131 11.94 -13.92 13.86
C PRO A 131 11.30 -12.69 14.53
N PRO A 132 10.51 -11.89 13.79
CA PRO A 132 9.84 -10.72 14.34
C PRO A 132 8.93 -11.11 15.53
N ALA A 133 8.81 -10.19 16.49
CA ALA A 133 8.04 -10.43 17.71
C ALA A 133 6.55 -10.73 17.40
N ARG A 134 6.01 -11.78 18.02
CA ARG A 134 4.57 -12.06 18.00
C ARG A 134 3.88 -11.08 18.93
N GLY A 135 3.12 -10.12 18.41
CA GLY A 135 2.39 -9.10 19.17
C GLY A 135 2.41 -7.73 18.51
N GLY A 136 1.67 -6.78 19.07
CA GLY A 136 1.66 -5.39 18.60
C GLY A 136 2.98 -4.70 18.88
N GLY A 137 3.47 -3.85 17.95
CA GLY A 137 4.70 -3.08 18.13
C GLY A 137 4.66 -2.19 19.39
N ILE A 138 3.49 -1.63 19.71
CA ILE A 138 3.28 -0.82 20.91
C ILE A 138 3.45 -1.64 22.20
N SER A 139 2.95 -2.89 22.25
CA SER A 139 3.12 -3.76 23.44
C SER A 139 4.59 -4.13 23.66
N LEU A 140 5.36 -4.28 22.58
CA LEU A 140 6.80 -4.53 22.64
C LEU A 140 7.55 -3.30 23.18
N LEU A 141 7.18 -2.10 22.72
CA LEU A 141 7.73 -0.83 23.22
C LEU A 141 7.46 -0.67 24.72
N ILE A 142 6.21 -0.85 25.17
CA ILE A 142 5.84 -0.71 26.60
C ILE A 142 6.67 -1.66 27.45
N ARG A 143 6.81 -2.93 27.05
CA ARG A 143 7.62 -3.92 27.78
C ARG A 143 9.09 -3.53 27.83
N GLY A 144 9.66 -3.02 26.73
CA GLY A 144 11.03 -2.55 26.69
C GLY A 144 11.28 -1.37 27.63
N VAL A 145 10.43 -0.35 27.56
CA VAL A 145 10.54 0.84 28.43
C VAL A 145 10.37 0.45 29.91
N ALA A 146 9.38 -0.39 30.23
CA ALA A 146 9.15 -0.86 31.60
C ALA A 146 10.34 -1.66 32.15
N ALA A 147 10.91 -2.57 31.35
CA ALA A 147 12.10 -3.34 31.74
C ALA A 147 13.31 -2.43 31.95
N THR A 148 13.53 -1.45 31.07
CA THR A 148 14.64 -0.49 31.21
C THR A 148 14.46 0.38 32.45
N ALA A 149 13.26 0.88 32.71
CA ALA A 149 12.97 1.67 33.89
C ALA A 149 13.22 0.85 35.18
N ALA A 150 12.79 -0.42 35.21
CA ALA A 150 13.04 -1.30 36.36
C ALA A 150 14.55 -1.51 36.60
N ILE A 151 15.33 -1.74 35.53
CA ILE A 151 16.79 -1.89 35.63
C ILE A 151 17.43 -0.59 36.11
N ALA A 152 17.04 0.57 35.56
CA ALA A 152 17.55 1.87 35.98
C ALA A 152 17.27 2.16 37.46
N ILE A 153 16.06 1.86 37.93
CA ILE A 153 15.67 2.01 39.34
C ILE A 153 16.57 1.14 40.25
N VAL A 154 16.84 -0.11 39.85
CA VAL A 154 17.70 -1.01 40.63
C VAL A 154 19.13 -0.46 40.67
N ILE A 155 19.69 -0.03 39.53
CA ILE A 155 21.06 0.54 39.48
C ILE A 155 21.17 1.80 40.34
N LEU A 156 20.23 2.75 40.22
CA LEU A 156 20.18 3.98 40.99
C LEU A 156 19.93 3.72 42.48
N GLY A 157 19.11 2.73 42.82
CA GLY A 157 18.86 2.33 44.19
C GLY A 157 20.09 1.69 44.86
N MET A 158 20.86 0.92 44.13
CA MET A 158 22.16 0.36 44.62
C MET A 158 23.20 1.47 44.87
N ASP A 159 23.28 2.47 44.02
CA ASP A 159 24.10 3.63 44.18
C ASP A 159 23.73 4.44 45.42
N TRP A 160 22.41 4.71 45.60
CA TRP A 160 21.94 5.43 46.80
C TRP A 160 22.22 4.67 48.09
N ALA A 161 22.02 3.36 48.13
CA ALA A 161 22.30 2.53 49.30
C ALA A 161 23.81 2.41 49.59
N GLY A 162 24.64 2.45 48.55
CA GLY A 162 26.13 2.44 48.66
C GLY A 162 26.69 3.76 49.18
N SER A 163 26.08 4.90 48.84
CA SER A 163 26.53 6.23 49.28
C SER A 163 26.40 6.43 50.78
N ASP A 164 25.37 5.88 51.42
CA ASP A 164 25.21 5.94 52.87
C ASP A 164 26.22 5.05 53.64
N ALA A 165 26.67 3.95 53.02
CA ALA A 165 27.67 3.04 53.61
C ALA A 165 29.13 3.53 53.42
N ALA A 166 29.42 4.33 52.39
CA ALA A 166 30.74 4.82 52.04
C ALA A 166 31.15 6.15 52.73
N ALA A 167 30.23 6.78 53.47
CA ALA A 167 30.52 8.01 54.22
C ALA A 167 31.57 7.81 55.34
N GLY A 168 32.04 6.60 55.55
CA GLY A 168 33.07 6.22 56.54
C GLY A 168 34.19 5.43 55.88
N SER A 169 35.23 6.13 55.40
CA SER A 169 36.52 5.55 54.99
C SER A 169 36.57 4.74 53.68
N ILE A 170 37.13 5.36 52.64
CA ILE A 170 37.93 4.59 51.68
C ILE A 170 39.13 5.45 51.23
N ASP A 171 40.31 5.01 51.63
CA ASP A 171 41.60 5.54 51.17
C ASP A 171 41.67 5.39 49.64
N ALA A 172 41.97 6.50 48.94
CA ALA A 172 42.07 6.57 47.47
C ALA A 172 43.14 5.62 46.86
N ALA A 173 44.00 5.04 47.70
CA ALA A 173 45.08 4.14 47.25
C ALA A 173 44.67 2.68 46.97
N THR A 174 43.48 2.23 47.39
CA THR A 174 43.07 0.82 47.30
C THR A 174 42.24 0.49 46.04
N ASN A 175 41.85 1.49 45.24
CA ASN A 175 40.94 1.31 44.12
C ASN A 175 41.58 1.05 42.74
N THR A 176 42.91 1.20 42.61
CA THR A 176 43.63 1.04 41.32
C THR A 176 43.43 -0.33 40.64
N PRO A 177 43.50 -1.48 41.35
CA PRO A 177 43.28 -2.78 40.71
C PRO A 177 41.83 -3.01 40.26
N LEU A 178 40.84 -2.47 41.00
CA LEU A 178 39.44 -2.58 40.66
C LEU A 178 39.08 -1.75 39.41
N GLN A 179 39.62 -0.55 39.34
CA GLN A 179 39.47 0.33 38.16
C GLN A 179 40.12 -0.27 36.91
N ALA A 180 41.33 -0.86 37.04
CA ALA A 180 41.97 -1.56 35.93
C ALA A 180 41.18 -2.79 35.47
N LEU A 181 40.56 -3.53 36.39
CA LEU A 181 39.68 -4.64 36.07
C LEU A 181 38.42 -4.15 35.34
N ALA A 182 37.77 -3.08 35.81
CA ALA A 182 36.62 -2.47 35.20
C ALA A 182 36.91 -2.00 33.76
N ALA A 183 38.01 -1.28 33.55
CA ALA A 183 38.44 -0.85 32.21
C ALA A 183 38.72 -2.03 31.27
N THR A 184 39.31 -3.12 31.81
CA THR A 184 39.57 -4.34 31.04
C THR A 184 38.25 -5.01 30.59
N ILE A 185 37.25 -5.12 31.48
CA ILE A 185 35.92 -5.67 31.17
C ILE A 185 35.24 -4.82 30.10
N LEU A 186 35.26 -3.48 30.24
CA LEU A 186 34.68 -2.55 29.26
C LEU A 186 35.36 -2.65 27.90
N ALA A 187 36.69 -2.73 27.85
CA ALA A 187 37.45 -2.88 26.62
C ALA A 187 37.15 -4.23 25.92
N LEU A 188 37.06 -5.33 26.69
CA LEU A 188 36.76 -6.66 26.16
C LEU A 188 35.32 -6.73 25.62
N THR A 189 34.31 -6.19 26.34
CA THR A 189 32.92 -6.18 25.91
C THR A 189 32.73 -5.31 24.67
N THR A 190 33.36 -4.13 24.62
CA THR A 190 33.31 -3.23 23.44
C THR A 190 34.02 -3.85 22.24
N SER A 191 35.18 -4.49 22.43
CA SER A 191 35.88 -5.21 21.35
C SER A 191 35.04 -6.39 20.82
N THR A 192 34.35 -7.10 21.69
CA THR A 192 33.43 -8.19 21.32
C THR A 192 32.26 -7.66 20.51
N ALA A 193 31.67 -6.50 20.89
CA ALA A 193 30.61 -5.85 20.13
C ALA A 193 31.08 -5.49 18.71
N ILE A 194 32.27 -4.87 18.58
CA ILE A 194 32.88 -4.54 17.28
C ILE A 194 33.09 -5.80 16.43
N LEU A 195 33.63 -6.87 17.00
CA LEU A 195 33.90 -8.13 16.31
C LEU A 195 32.58 -8.79 15.79
N LEU A 196 31.53 -8.79 16.60
CA LEU A 196 30.24 -9.32 16.21
C LEU A 196 29.61 -8.51 15.08
N LEU A 197 29.66 -7.19 15.14
CA LEU A 197 29.20 -6.33 14.07
C LEU A 197 30.05 -6.50 12.80
N TRP A 198 31.38 -6.62 12.94
CA TRP A 198 32.30 -6.85 11.81
C TRP A 198 32.01 -8.14 11.05
N ARG A 199 31.70 -9.22 11.75
CA ARG A 199 31.35 -10.52 11.11
C ARG A 199 30.04 -10.48 10.34
N ARG A 200 29.13 -9.56 10.66
CA ARG A 200 27.74 -9.55 10.17
C ARG A 200 27.36 -8.29 9.40
N ARG A 201 28.31 -7.58 8.79
CA ARG A 201 28.16 -6.29 8.09
C ARG A 201 27.03 -6.28 7.04
N ALA A 202 25.77 -6.22 7.46
CA ALA A 202 24.63 -6.32 6.54
C ALA A 202 23.84 -4.99 6.39
N SER A 203 23.96 -4.04 7.34
CA SER A 203 23.17 -2.82 7.31
C SER A 203 23.98 -1.55 7.54
N VAL A 204 23.41 -0.42 7.13
CA VAL A 204 23.98 0.92 7.39
C VAL A 204 24.10 1.16 8.89
N LEU A 205 23.12 0.71 9.68
CA LEU A 205 23.16 0.84 11.14
C LEU A 205 24.34 0.06 11.74
N ASP A 206 24.62 -1.17 11.27
CA ASP A 206 25.78 -1.96 11.75
C ASP A 206 27.09 -1.21 11.54
N LEU A 207 27.23 -0.56 10.38
CA LEU A 207 28.42 0.18 10.03
C LEU A 207 28.65 1.38 10.98
N TRP A 208 27.59 2.15 11.27
CA TRP A 208 27.68 3.30 12.15
C TRP A 208 27.80 2.91 13.62
N LEU A 209 27.19 1.80 14.04
CA LEU A 209 27.42 1.21 15.36
C LEU A 209 28.87 0.78 15.55
N MET A 210 29.52 0.24 14.51
CA MET A 210 30.95 -0.06 14.57
C MET A 210 31.81 1.20 14.80
N VAL A 211 31.50 2.29 14.08
CA VAL A 211 32.19 3.58 14.28
C VAL A 211 31.96 4.09 15.70
N ALA A 212 30.74 4.04 16.20
CA ALA A 212 30.39 4.44 17.55
C ALA A 212 31.12 3.59 18.62
N MET A 213 31.15 2.26 18.44
CA MET A 213 31.87 1.37 19.35
C MET A 213 33.39 1.58 19.29
N THR A 214 33.93 2.00 18.14
CA THR A 214 35.36 2.39 18.06
C THR A 214 35.63 3.66 18.86
N ALA A 215 34.74 4.67 18.76
CA ALA A 215 34.85 5.88 19.60
C ALA A 215 34.74 5.53 21.09
N TRP A 216 33.78 4.68 21.46
CA TRP A 216 33.58 4.17 22.83
C TRP A 216 34.83 3.43 23.37
N LEU A 217 35.44 2.59 22.54
CA LEU A 217 36.70 1.90 22.94
C LEU A 217 37.83 2.89 23.18
N ILE A 218 37.95 3.95 22.35
CA ILE A 218 38.93 5.01 22.53
C ILE A 218 38.67 5.76 23.84
N GLU A 219 37.42 6.08 24.16
CA GLU A 219 37.04 6.69 25.44
C GLU A 219 37.52 5.86 26.63
N VAL A 220 37.18 4.57 26.67
CA VAL A 220 37.59 3.63 27.73
C VAL A 220 39.11 3.55 27.87
N LEU A 221 39.85 3.53 26.75
CA LEU A 221 41.32 3.50 26.77
C LEU A 221 41.91 4.80 27.27
N LEU A 222 41.37 5.96 26.88
CA LEU A 222 41.84 7.26 27.34
C LEU A 222 41.53 7.48 28.83
N GLU A 223 40.36 7.03 29.31
CA GLU A 223 40.04 7.06 30.74
C GLU A 223 40.95 6.16 31.57
N ALA A 224 41.30 4.97 31.06
CA ALA A 224 42.24 4.08 31.73
C ALA A 224 43.67 4.65 31.80
N LEU A 225 44.04 5.54 30.87
CA LEU A 225 45.32 6.26 30.86
C LEU A 225 45.31 7.54 31.70
N ALA A 226 44.13 8.05 32.03
CA ALA A 226 43.94 9.23 32.83
C ALA A 226 44.28 8.92 34.29
N GLN A 227 45.31 9.59 34.85
CA GLN A 227 45.74 9.39 36.24
C GLN A 227 44.76 10.05 37.25
N ASP A 228 44.09 11.10 36.78
CA ASP A 228 43.07 11.85 37.53
C ASP A 228 42.07 12.53 36.60
N GLY A 229 40.96 13.01 37.12
CA GLY A 229 39.94 13.75 36.36
C GLY A 229 40.37 15.15 35.88
N MET A 230 41.66 15.49 36.01
CA MET A 230 42.28 16.74 35.55
C MET A 230 43.26 16.53 34.41
N SER A 231 43.40 15.31 33.91
CA SER A 231 44.29 15.00 32.80
C SER A 231 43.66 15.38 31.43
N PHE A 232 44.52 15.77 30.49
CA PHE A 232 44.04 16.05 29.11
C PHE A 232 43.35 14.85 28.48
N ALA A 233 43.89 13.64 28.74
CA ALA A 233 43.29 12.39 28.24
C ALA A 233 41.83 12.22 28.70
N TRP A 234 41.53 12.55 29.95
CA TRP A 234 40.17 12.44 30.50
C TRP A 234 39.20 13.40 29.80
N HIS A 235 39.59 14.66 29.53
CA HIS A 235 38.76 15.63 28.83
C HIS A 235 38.47 15.20 27.38
N VAL A 236 39.46 14.62 26.70
CA VAL A 236 39.31 14.12 25.35
C VAL A 236 38.44 12.88 25.33
N ALA A 237 38.53 11.98 26.33
CA ALA A 237 37.68 10.81 26.46
C ALA A 237 36.16 11.17 26.43
N GLN A 238 35.78 12.19 27.21
CA GLN A 238 34.39 12.66 27.24
C GLN A 238 33.86 13.08 25.84
N LEU A 239 34.70 13.69 25.01
CA LEU A 239 34.31 14.06 23.64
C LEU A 239 34.09 12.83 22.76
N TYR A 240 34.81 11.73 22.97
CA TYR A 240 34.62 10.49 22.23
C TYR A 240 33.29 9.83 22.57
N GLY A 241 32.83 9.90 23.84
CA GLY A 241 31.49 9.42 24.23
C GLY A 241 30.38 10.19 23.53
N VAL A 242 30.45 11.53 23.54
CA VAL A 242 29.48 12.37 22.79
C VAL A 242 29.53 12.06 21.30
N LEU A 243 30.71 11.88 20.73
CA LEU A 243 30.91 11.58 19.31
C LEU A 243 30.30 10.20 18.94
N ALA A 244 30.45 9.20 19.83
CA ALA A 244 29.84 7.89 19.64
C ALA A 244 28.29 7.97 19.52
N ALA A 245 27.66 8.67 20.47
CA ALA A 245 26.22 8.88 20.44
C ALA A 245 25.76 9.70 19.21
N ALA A 246 26.51 10.76 18.86
CA ALA A 246 26.24 11.62 17.72
C ALA A 246 26.31 10.86 16.38
N CYS A 247 27.25 9.96 16.20
CA CYS A 247 27.38 9.12 15.01
C CYS A 247 26.13 8.26 14.79
N VAL A 248 25.61 7.64 15.83
CA VAL A 248 24.41 6.81 15.76
C VAL A 248 23.18 7.68 15.51
N ALA A 249 23.05 8.82 16.22
CA ALA A 249 21.96 9.77 16.03
C ALA A 249 21.88 10.27 14.59
N MET A 250 23.01 10.71 14.02
CA MET A 250 23.07 11.18 12.64
C MET A 250 22.73 10.09 11.63
N ALA A 251 23.19 8.85 11.84
CA ALA A 251 22.89 7.73 10.98
C ALA A 251 21.36 7.44 10.95
N LEU A 252 20.73 7.40 12.12
CA LEU A 252 19.28 7.16 12.26
C LEU A 252 18.44 8.30 11.69
N LEU A 253 18.84 9.56 11.92
CA LEU A 253 18.17 10.72 11.34
C LEU A 253 18.24 10.71 9.81
N ALA A 254 19.43 10.42 9.25
CA ALA A 254 19.61 10.32 7.81
C ALA A 254 18.79 9.19 7.21
N GLU A 255 18.66 8.05 7.89
CA GLU A 255 17.84 6.94 7.44
C GLU A 255 16.33 7.29 7.50
N ASN A 256 15.88 7.90 8.59
CA ASN A 256 14.50 8.39 8.72
C ASN A 256 14.16 9.43 7.64
N ALA A 257 15.03 10.40 7.38
CA ALA A 257 14.85 11.39 6.33
C ALA A 257 14.71 10.75 4.94
N ARG A 258 15.52 9.72 4.65
CA ARG A 258 15.42 8.96 3.38
C ARG A 258 14.10 8.18 3.28
N LEU A 259 13.64 7.57 4.36
CA LEU A 259 12.36 6.87 4.39
C LEU A 259 11.19 7.83 4.16
N GLN A 260 11.20 8.99 4.83
CA GLN A 260 10.19 10.03 4.63
C GLN A 260 10.19 10.56 3.18
N ALA A 261 11.36 10.81 2.59
CA ALA A 261 11.47 11.25 1.20
C ALA A 261 10.94 10.20 0.21
N ARG A 262 11.18 8.90 0.45
CA ARG A 262 10.60 7.82 -0.37
C ARG A 262 9.08 7.75 -0.25
N ILE A 263 8.54 7.88 0.96
CA ILE A 263 7.10 7.88 1.21
C ILE A 263 6.46 9.09 0.50
N ALA A 264 7.03 10.28 0.66
CA ALA A 264 6.56 11.49 -0.03
C ALA A 264 6.59 11.35 -1.56
N GLY A 265 7.64 10.76 -2.13
CA GLY A 265 7.74 10.49 -3.56
C GLY A 265 6.69 9.51 -4.09
N VAL A 266 6.30 8.49 -3.30
CA VAL A 266 5.21 7.57 -3.65
C VAL A 266 3.85 8.27 -3.60
N PHE A 267 3.62 9.17 -2.64
CA PHE A 267 2.39 9.96 -2.58
C PHE A 267 2.29 10.94 -3.75
N ASP A 268 3.37 11.65 -4.08
CA ASP A 268 3.42 12.60 -5.18
C ASP A 268 3.19 11.93 -6.55
N THR A 269 3.79 10.76 -6.78
CA THR A 269 3.52 9.98 -8.01
C THR A 269 2.07 9.48 -8.09
N ARG A 270 1.45 9.11 -6.95
CA ARG A 270 0.04 8.72 -6.91
C ARG A 270 -0.89 9.91 -7.15
N GLU A 271 -0.58 11.07 -6.60
CA GLU A 271 -1.37 12.30 -6.82
C GLU A 271 -1.26 12.77 -8.27
N ARG A 272 -0.07 12.74 -8.87
CA ARG A 272 0.12 13.04 -10.30
C ARG A 272 -0.63 12.06 -11.20
N ALA A 273 -0.57 10.76 -10.90
CA ALA A 273 -1.32 9.75 -11.64
C ALA A 273 -2.85 9.95 -11.50
N ARG A 274 -3.34 10.33 -10.31
CA ARG A 274 -4.76 10.67 -10.08
C ARG A 274 -5.15 11.97 -10.77
N GLY A 275 -4.29 12.98 -10.75
CA GLY A 275 -4.50 14.25 -11.44
C GLY A 275 -4.56 14.04 -12.97
N ALA A 276 -3.62 13.29 -13.54
CA ALA A 276 -3.62 12.94 -14.96
C ALA A 276 -4.85 12.11 -15.36
N ALA A 277 -5.27 11.15 -14.52
CA ALA A 277 -6.48 10.36 -14.76
C ALA A 277 -7.77 11.20 -14.66
N ARG A 278 -7.82 12.22 -13.77
CA ARG A 278 -8.94 13.17 -13.69
C ARG A 278 -8.97 14.10 -14.90
N ALA A 279 -7.84 14.68 -15.25
CA ALA A 279 -7.74 15.57 -16.42
C ALA A 279 -8.10 14.85 -17.73
N ALA A 280 -7.64 13.58 -17.90
CA ALA A 280 -8.03 12.73 -19.02
C ALA A 280 -9.54 12.38 -18.99
N GLY A 281 -10.11 12.18 -17.79
CA GLY A 281 -11.55 11.95 -17.60
C GLY A 281 -12.38 13.19 -17.95
N ASP A 282 -12.00 14.36 -17.50
CA ASP A 282 -12.70 15.62 -17.77
C ASP A 282 -12.66 15.95 -19.27
N THR A 283 -11.51 15.82 -19.91
CA THR A 283 -11.38 16.00 -21.37
C THR A 283 -12.21 15.00 -22.16
N ALA A 284 -12.27 13.72 -21.69
CA ALA A 284 -13.08 12.68 -22.33
C ALA A 284 -14.59 12.98 -22.16
N ILE A 285 -15.02 13.52 -21.03
CA ILE A 285 -16.41 13.91 -20.77
C ILE A 285 -16.81 15.09 -21.65
N ASP A 286 -15.98 16.11 -21.79
CA ASP A 286 -16.24 17.27 -22.64
C ASP A 286 -16.34 16.88 -24.12
N THR A 287 -15.38 16.09 -24.62
CA THR A 287 -15.43 15.55 -26.02
C THR A 287 -16.67 14.73 -26.24
N LEU A 288 -17.08 13.97 -25.25
CA LEU A 288 -18.23 13.08 -25.33
C LEU A 288 -19.55 13.84 -25.27
N ALA A 289 -19.60 14.94 -24.51
CA ALA A 289 -20.75 15.84 -24.51
C ALA A 289 -20.94 16.51 -25.89
N ASP A 290 -19.86 16.92 -26.53
CA ASP A 290 -19.88 17.49 -27.87
C ASP A 290 -20.32 16.44 -28.93
N ASP A 291 -19.80 15.21 -28.86
CA ASP A 291 -20.14 14.09 -29.74
C ASP A 291 -21.62 13.65 -29.63
N ILE A 292 -22.28 13.92 -28.50
CA ILE A 292 -23.70 13.67 -28.30
C ILE A 292 -24.55 14.89 -28.71
N ASN A 293 -24.14 16.08 -28.35
CA ASN A 293 -24.90 17.30 -28.59
C ASN A 293 -25.01 17.63 -30.09
N GLN A 294 -23.93 17.39 -30.86
CA GLN A 294 -23.91 17.68 -32.29
C GLN A 294 -25.01 16.94 -33.08
N PRO A 295 -25.17 15.59 -32.99
CA PRO A 295 -26.25 14.87 -33.65
C PRO A 295 -27.64 15.24 -33.08
N LEU A 296 -27.76 15.57 -31.78
CA LEU A 296 -29.04 16.00 -31.22
C LEU A 296 -29.51 17.34 -31.82
N CYS A 297 -28.58 18.30 -31.99
CA CYS A 297 -28.90 19.56 -32.67
C CYS A 297 -29.33 19.34 -34.12
N ALA A 298 -28.67 18.45 -34.84
CA ALA A 298 -29.04 18.11 -36.23
C ALA A 298 -30.43 17.44 -36.31
N ILE A 299 -30.74 16.52 -35.40
CA ILE A 299 -32.10 15.92 -35.29
C ILE A 299 -33.14 17.00 -35.09
N THR A 300 -32.93 17.95 -34.18
CA THR A 300 -33.88 19.03 -33.89
C THR A 300 -34.05 19.93 -35.11
N ALA A 301 -32.98 20.30 -35.80
CA ALA A 301 -33.01 21.13 -36.98
C ALA A 301 -33.79 20.45 -38.14
N ASN A 302 -33.55 19.16 -38.36
CA ASN A 302 -34.26 18.39 -39.38
C ASN A 302 -35.74 18.19 -39.03
N ALA A 303 -36.09 17.98 -37.75
CA ALA A 303 -37.49 17.91 -37.30
C ALA A 303 -38.23 19.22 -37.54
N ASP A 304 -37.60 20.38 -37.24
CA ASP A 304 -38.16 21.71 -37.52
C ASP A 304 -38.28 21.98 -39.00
N ALA A 305 -37.38 21.48 -39.84
CA ALA A 305 -37.48 21.56 -41.30
C ALA A 305 -38.66 20.76 -41.82
N ILE A 306 -38.86 19.54 -41.33
CA ILE A 306 -40.04 18.70 -41.68
C ILE A 306 -41.35 19.38 -41.28
N ALA A 307 -41.43 19.99 -40.09
CA ALA A 307 -42.62 20.72 -39.67
C ALA A 307 -42.96 21.85 -40.65
N ARG A 308 -41.95 22.67 -41.04
CA ARG A 308 -42.13 23.71 -42.05
C ARG A 308 -42.50 23.25 -43.43
N LEU A 309 -42.00 22.06 -43.85
CA LEU A 309 -42.35 21.46 -45.15
C LEU A 309 -43.80 20.94 -45.16
N LEU A 310 -44.29 20.41 -44.05
CA LEU A 310 -45.68 19.93 -43.89
C LEU A 310 -46.70 21.07 -43.90
N ASP A 311 -46.33 22.26 -43.46
CA ASP A 311 -47.18 23.48 -43.47
C ASP A 311 -47.36 24.07 -44.87
N ARG A 312 -46.66 23.60 -45.89
CA ARG A 312 -46.79 24.08 -47.28
C ARG A 312 -48.07 23.56 -47.94
N PRO A 313 -48.73 24.31 -48.80
CA PRO A 313 -49.93 23.83 -49.51
C PRO A 313 -49.74 22.57 -50.37
N SER A 314 -48.51 22.28 -50.76
CA SER A 314 -48.10 21.06 -51.49
C SER A 314 -46.79 20.57 -50.91
N PRO A 315 -46.82 19.69 -49.87
CA PRO A 315 -45.62 19.18 -49.23
C PRO A 315 -44.81 18.30 -50.18
N ASP A 316 -43.49 18.52 -50.24
CA ASP A 316 -42.56 17.64 -50.96
C ASP A 316 -42.26 16.38 -50.09
N VAL A 317 -42.88 15.28 -50.45
CA VAL A 317 -42.70 14.00 -49.75
C VAL A 317 -41.29 13.44 -49.89
N GLY A 318 -40.60 13.79 -50.98
CA GLY A 318 -39.20 13.37 -51.19
C GLY A 318 -38.26 14.07 -50.22
N GLU A 319 -38.39 15.39 -50.02
CA GLU A 319 -37.60 16.20 -49.10
C GLU A 319 -37.86 15.83 -47.64
N ILE A 320 -39.13 15.55 -47.28
CA ILE A 320 -39.51 15.06 -45.95
C ILE A 320 -38.88 13.69 -45.66
N ARG A 321 -38.86 12.78 -46.66
CA ARG A 321 -38.27 11.45 -46.49
C ARG A 321 -36.77 11.52 -46.32
N ALA A 322 -36.09 12.42 -47.03
CA ALA A 322 -34.65 12.66 -46.89
C ALA A 322 -34.33 13.19 -45.49
N ALA A 323 -35.04 14.20 -44.99
CA ALA A 323 -34.86 14.73 -43.65
C ALA A 323 -35.14 13.70 -42.53
N LEU A 324 -36.10 12.79 -42.72
CA LEU A 324 -36.35 11.67 -41.81
C LEU A 324 -35.18 10.65 -41.80
N ALA A 325 -34.57 10.40 -42.97
CA ALA A 325 -33.39 9.55 -43.05
C ALA A 325 -32.20 10.17 -42.29
N ASP A 326 -31.99 11.48 -42.46
CA ASP A 326 -30.90 12.20 -41.73
C ASP A 326 -31.14 12.17 -40.21
N ILE A 327 -32.39 12.34 -39.74
CA ILE A 327 -32.74 12.18 -38.31
C ILE A 327 -32.39 10.77 -37.82
N SER A 328 -32.68 9.74 -38.61
CA SER A 328 -32.35 8.37 -38.24
C SER A 328 -30.85 8.14 -38.11
N ASP A 329 -30.05 8.66 -39.04
CA ASP A 329 -28.61 8.55 -39.02
C ASP A 329 -27.95 9.32 -37.85
N ASP A 330 -28.45 10.52 -37.55
CA ASP A 330 -28.00 11.32 -36.41
C ASP A 330 -28.36 10.65 -35.08
N ALA A 331 -29.54 10.05 -34.95
CA ALA A 331 -29.93 9.30 -33.78
C ALA A 331 -29.07 8.05 -33.58
N MET A 332 -28.61 7.40 -34.66
CA MET A 332 -27.63 6.31 -34.60
C MET A 332 -26.27 6.77 -34.11
N ARG A 333 -25.80 7.92 -34.60
CA ARG A 333 -24.54 8.53 -34.15
C ARG A 333 -24.60 8.87 -32.66
N ALA A 334 -25.62 9.57 -32.20
CA ALA A 334 -25.81 9.89 -30.79
C ALA A 334 -25.82 8.64 -29.89
N SER A 335 -26.52 7.61 -30.33
CA SER A 335 -26.59 6.33 -29.62
C SER A 335 -25.26 5.59 -29.57
N ALA A 336 -24.43 5.69 -30.62
CA ALA A 336 -23.09 5.10 -30.65
C ALA A 336 -22.14 5.84 -29.69
N SER A 337 -22.17 7.18 -29.66
CA SER A 337 -21.40 8.01 -28.74
C SER A 337 -21.79 7.75 -27.29
N LEU A 338 -23.08 7.65 -26.99
CA LEU A 338 -23.57 7.32 -25.65
C LEU A 338 -23.11 5.93 -25.17
N ARG A 339 -23.08 4.93 -26.09
CA ARG A 339 -22.55 3.59 -25.78
C ARG A 339 -21.04 3.60 -25.53
N ALA A 340 -20.30 4.42 -26.28
CA ALA A 340 -18.86 4.61 -26.03
C ALA A 340 -18.62 5.23 -24.64
N ALA A 341 -19.44 6.22 -24.25
CA ALA A 341 -19.44 6.82 -22.93
C ALA A 341 -19.67 5.83 -21.80
N GLN A 342 -20.72 5.04 -21.94
CA GLN A 342 -21.06 4.03 -20.94
C GLN A 342 -19.94 2.99 -20.76
N ARG A 343 -19.20 2.66 -21.83
CA ARG A 343 -18.02 1.78 -21.73
C ARG A 343 -16.86 2.41 -20.95
N LEU A 344 -16.62 3.72 -21.08
CA LEU A 344 -15.58 4.45 -20.36
C LEU A 344 -15.93 4.64 -18.87
N THR A 345 -17.21 4.78 -18.55
CA THR A 345 -17.70 4.98 -17.18
C THR A 345 -18.00 3.68 -16.44
N SER A 346 -18.25 2.57 -17.15
CA SER A 346 -18.52 1.25 -16.57
C SER A 346 -17.23 0.63 -16.03
N ARG A 347 -16.94 0.88 -14.77
CA ARG A 347 -15.87 0.20 -13.99
C ARG A 347 -16.27 -1.19 -13.47
N GLU A 348 -17.25 -1.84 -14.08
CA GLU A 348 -17.58 -3.21 -13.67
C GLU A 348 -16.50 -4.18 -14.18
N PRO A 349 -15.80 -4.89 -13.29
CA PRO A 349 -14.80 -5.85 -13.71
C PRO A 349 -15.47 -7.00 -14.47
N THR A 350 -14.88 -7.43 -15.58
CA THR A 350 -15.22 -8.69 -16.22
C THR A 350 -15.00 -9.83 -15.22
N SER A 351 -16.03 -10.63 -14.98
CA SER A 351 -16.00 -11.80 -14.11
C SER A 351 -16.41 -13.06 -14.89
N VAL A 352 -16.12 -14.21 -14.31
CA VAL A 352 -16.67 -15.48 -14.81
C VAL A 352 -18.13 -15.56 -14.36
N VAL A 353 -19.05 -15.56 -15.32
CA VAL A 353 -20.50 -15.59 -15.11
C VAL A 353 -21.03 -16.98 -15.35
N ASP A 354 -21.74 -17.53 -14.38
CA ASP A 354 -22.49 -18.78 -14.52
C ASP A 354 -23.75 -18.53 -15.34
N VAL A 355 -23.89 -19.28 -16.45
CA VAL A 355 -25.00 -19.09 -17.40
C VAL A 355 -26.32 -19.58 -16.81
N GLY A 356 -26.32 -20.65 -16.03
CA GLY A 356 -27.53 -21.18 -15.37
C GLY A 356 -28.06 -20.15 -14.39
N GLN A 357 -27.22 -19.61 -13.51
CA GLN A 357 -27.64 -18.55 -12.59
C GLN A 357 -28.12 -17.29 -13.29
N LEU A 358 -27.50 -16.93 -14.44
CA LEU A 358 -27.91 -15.76 -15.21
C LEU A 358 -29.27 -15.91 -15.82
N VAL A 359 -29.60 -17.10 -16.37
CA VAL A 359 -30.92 -17.45 -16.91
C VAL A 359 -31.96 -17.43 -15.80
N ASP A 360 -31.67 -18.06 -14.65
CA ASP A 360 -32.58 -18.09 -13.50
C ASP A 360 -32.92 -16.68 -13.01
N GLU A 361 -31.91 -15.82 -12.85
CA GLU A 361 -32.09 -14.42 -12.43
C GLU A 361 -32.95 -13.62 -13.40
N CYS A 362 -32.73 -13.80 -14.70
CA CYS A 362 -33.54 -13.18 -15.74
C CYS A 362 -35.03 -13.60 -15.62
N LEU A 363 -35.28 -14.89 -15.51
CA LEU A 363 -36.65 -15.42 -15.46
C LEU A 363 -37.35 -15.09 -14.14
N VAL A 364 -36.61 -15.07 -13.01
CA VAL A 364 -37.15 -14.59 -11.73
C VAL A 364 -37.60 -13.13 -11.83
N GLY A 365 -36.77 -12.27 -12.48
CA GLY A 365 -37.10 -10.86 -12.68
C GLY A 365 -38.37 -10.62 -13.54
N LEU A 366 -38.69 -11.52 -14.47
CA LEU A 366 -39.83 -11.43 -15.40
C LEU A 366 -41.00 -12.32 -15.00
N ARG A 367 -40.95 -12.98 -13.84
CA ARG A 367 -41.98 -13.95 -13.41
C ARG A 367 -43.39 -13.35 -13.33
N THR A 368 -43.49 -12.13 -12.84
CA THR A 368 -44.78 -11.42 -12.75
C THR A 368 -45.35 -11.16 -14.13
N GLU A 369 -44.55 -10.75 -15.10
CA GLU A 369 -44.93 -10.46 -16.46
C GLU A 369 -45.37 -11.75 -17.20
N MET A 370 -44.63 -12.85 -17.02
CA MET A 370 -45.01 -14.17 -17.53
C MET A 370 -46.36 -14.64 -16.97
N HIS A 371 -46.58 -14.42 -15.67
CA HIS A 371 -47.84 -14.80 -15.02
C HIS A 371 -49.05 -13.96 -15.52
N VAL A 372 -48.87 -12.65 -15.68
CA VAL A 372 -49.90 -11.75 -16.21
C VAL A 372 -50.32 -12.13 -17.62
N HIS A 373 -49.42 -12.69 -18.42
CA HIS A 373 -49.67 -13.08 -19.81
C HIS A 373 -49.95 -14.58 -19.98
N ASP A 374 -50.13 -15.36 -18.91
CA ASP A 374 -50.36 -16.81 -18.91
C ASP A 374 -49.33 -17.57 -19.77
N VAL A 375 -48.04 -17.24 -19.64
CA VAL A 375 -46.96 -17.88 -20.40
C VAL A 375 -46.41 -19.08 -19.65
N ILE A 376 -46.39 -20.24 -20.29
CA ILE A 376 -45.71 -21.44 -19.79
C ILE A 376 -44.24 -21.34 -20.16
N CYS A 377 -43.36 -21.30 -19.14
CA CYS A 377 -41.90 -21.21 -19.33
C CYS A 377 -41.25 -22.57 -19.08
N GLU A 378 -40.58 -23.10 -20.10
CA GLU A 378 -39.75 -24.30 -20.02
C GLU A 378 -38.28 -23.93 -20.02
N VAL A 379 -37.53 -24.43 -19.04
CA VAL A 379 -36.07 -24.13 -18.89
C VAL A 379 -35.27 -25.42 -18.97
N GLU A 380 -34.34 -25.48 -19.89
CA GLU A 380 -33.43 -26.61 -20.06
C GLU A 380 -31.98 -26.10 -19.95
N THR A 381 -31.35 -26.28 -18.82
CA THR A 381 -29.92 -25.92 -18.62
C THR A 381 -29.11 -27.21 -18.56
N ALA A 382 -28.14 -27.37 -19.45
CA ALA A 382 -27.26 -28.51 -19.43
C ALA A 382 -26.39 -28.48 -18.15
N PRO A 383 -26.14 -29.64 -17.52
CA PRO A 383 -25.25 -29.69 -16.34
C PRO A 383 -23.82 -29.30 -16.72
N GLN A 384 -23.10 -28.62 -15.81
CA GLN A 384 -21.69 -28.26 -15.95
C GLN A 384 -21.38 -27.40 -17.19
N LEU A 385 -22.19 -26.38 -17.46
CA LEU A 385 -21.84 -25.39 -18.47
C LEU A 385 -20.55 -24.64 -18.08
N PRO A 386 -19.66 -24.37 -19.03
CA PRO A 386 -18.52 -23.51 -18.76
C PRO A 386 -19.01 -22.09 -18.51
N GLY A 387 -18.38 -21.40 -17.53
CA GLY A 387 -18.66 -20.00 -17.27
C GLY A 387 -18.28 -19.11 -18.45
N ILE A 388 -18.96 -17.98 -18.61
CA ILE A 388 -18.68 -16.97 -19.63
C ILE A 388 -17.91 -15.82 -19.00
N ARG A 389 -16.82 -15.38 -19.60
CA ARG A 389 -16.10 -14.20 -19.14
C ARG A 389 -16.76 -12.93 -19.67
N GLY A 390 -17.37 -12.15 -18.77
CA GLY A 390 -18.13 -10.98 -19.21
C GLY A 390 -18.57 -10.07 -18.08
N ILE A 391 -19.29 -9.01 -18.45
CA ILE A 391 -19.95 -8.08 -17.53
C ILE A 391 -21.35 -8.60 -17.25
N ARG A 392 -21.58 -9.16 -16.05
CA ARG A 392 -22.85 -9.81 -15.66
C ARG A 392 -24.08 -8.97 -15.98
N ARG A 393 -24.06 -7.67 -15.66
CA ARG A 393 -25.19 -6.76 -15.92
C ARG A 393 -25.54 -6.65 -17.40
N GLN A 394 -24.54 -6.60 -18.29
CA GLN A 394 -24.77 -6.52 -19.73
C GLN A 394 -25.37 -7.83 -20.28
N LEU A 395 -24.86 -8.98 -19.81
CA LEU A 395 -25.38 -10.29 -20.19
C LEU A 395 -26.82 -10.48 -19.70
N LEU A 396 -27.13 -10.02 -18.48
CA LEU A 396 -28.50 -10.02 -17.94
C LEU A 396 -29.41 -9.13 -18.78
N GLN A 397 -28.98 -7.93 -19.16
CA GLN A 397 -29.74 -7.02 -20.04
C GLN A 397 -30.03 -7.66 -21.40
N LEU A 398 -29.08 -8.38 -22.00
CA LEU A 398 -29.24 -9.10 -23.24
C LEU A 398 -30.38 -10.14 -23.11
N LEU A 399 -30.34 -10.99 -22.07
CA LEU A 399 -31.35 -12.00 -21.84
C LEU A 399 -32.74 -11.38 -21.57
N THR A 400 -32.79 -10.37 -20.70
CA THR A 400 -34.04 -9.66 -20.38
C THR A 400 -34.65 -9.06 -21.62
N ASN A 401 -33.89 -8.40 -22.49
CA ASN A 401 -34.41 -7.83 -23.74
C ASN A 401 -35.00 -8.91 -24.68
N LEU A 402 -34.34 -10.06 -24.81
CA LEU A 402 -34.83 -11.15 -25.66
C LEU A 402 -36.08 -11.77 -25.08
N VAL A 403 -36.12 -12.08 -23.78
CA VAL A 403 -37.32 -12.65 -23.13
C VAL A 403 -38.48 -11.69 -23.18
N THR A 404 -38.28 -10.38 -22.88
CA THR A 404 -39.38 -9.37 -22.99
C THR A 404 -39.91 -9.27 -24.41
N ASN A 405 -39.03 -9.30 -25.44
CA ASN A 405 -39.47 -9.30 -26.82
C ASN A 405 -40.34 -10.52 -27.16
N SER A 406 -40.02 -11.69 -26.62
CA SER A 406 -40.77 -12.93 -26.78
C SER A 406 -42.13 -12.87 -26.06
N LEU A 407 -42.18 -12.34 -24.82
CA LEU A 407 -43.44 -12.13 -24.08
C LEU A 407 -44.39 -11.19 -24.84
N GLU A 408 -43.87 -10.10 -25.39
CA GLU A 408 -44.63 -9.18 -26.19
C GLU A 408 -45.15 -9.80 -27.51
N ALA A 409 -44.35 -10.66 -28.18
CA ALA A 409 -44.75 -11.35 -29.40
C ALA A 409 -45.89 -12.33 -29.15
N MET A 410 -45.97 -12.89 -27.96
CA MET A 410 -47.06 -13.77 -27.52
C MET A 410 -48.31 -13.02 -27.03
N SER A 411 -48.15 -11.79 -26.53
CA SER A 411 -49.27 -10.98 -26.03
C SER A 411 -50.11 -10.38 -27.16
N ASN A 412 -49.52 -10.06 -28.32
CA ASN A 412 -50.14 -9.37 -29.43
C ASN A 412 -50.67 -10.37 -30.48
N GLY A 413 -51.95 -10.74 -30.38
CA GLY A 413 -52.67 -11.44 -31.47
C GLY A 413 -52.49 -12.96 -31.54
N HIS A 414 -51.76 -13.56 -30.64
CA HIS A 414 -51.61 -15.01 -30.59
C HIS A 414 -52.86 -15.69 -30.00
N ARG A 415 -53.41 -16.69 -30.71
CA ARG A 415 -54.65 -17.42 -30.31
C ARG A 415 -54.40 -18.83 -29.74
N GLY A 416 -53.14 -19.19 -29.48
CA GLY A 416 -52.72 -20.50 -28.97
C GLY A 416 -52.17 -20.45 -27.56
N GLU A 417 -51.66 -21.58 -27.10
CA GLU A 417 -50.94 -21.70 -25.85
C GLU A 417 -49.61 -20.93 -25.93
N ARG A 418 -49.37 -20.04 -24.96
CA ARG A 418 -48.17 -19.20 -24.93
C ARG A 418 -47.04 -19.95 -24.25
N ARG A 419 -46.07 -20.37 -25.04
CA ARG A 419 -44.87 -21.12 -24.56
C ARG A 419 -43.60 -20.34 -24.82
N LEU A 420 -42.82 -20.20 -23.77
CA LEU A 420 -41.45 -19.69 -23.83
C LEU A 420 -40.51 -20.83 -23.47
N LYS A 421 -39.58 -21.20 -24.35
CA LYS A 421 -38.59 -22.22 -24.09
C LYS A 421 -37.20 -21.57 -24.06
N VAL A 422 -36.50 -21.68 -22.90
CA VAL A 422 -35.16 -21.18 -22.72
C VAL A 422 -34.19 -22.37 -22.55
N ARG A 423 -33.23 -22.50 -23.44
CA ARG A 423 -32.24 -23.59 -23.39
C ARG A 423 -30.83 -23.03 -23.32
N ALA A 424 -30.06 -23.48 -22.34
CA ALA A 424 -28.61 -23.18 -22.25
C ALA A 424 -27.83 -24.49 -22.42
N ILE A 425 -27.07 -24.60 -23.49
CA ILE A 425 -26.34 -25.83 -23.84
C ILE A 425 -24.88 -25.48 -24.21
N ARG A 426 -23.98 -26.47 -24.06
CA ARG A 426 -22.63 -26.35 -24.59
C ARG A 426 -22.70 -26.41 -26.12
N HIS A 427 -22.20 -25.37 -26.80
CA HIS A 427 -22.19 -25.29 -28.28
C HIS A 427 -21.00 -26.10 -28.83
N ASP A 428 -19.82 -25.89 -28.24
CA ASP A 428 -18.60 -26.63 -28.52
C ASP A 428 -17.70 -26.63 -27.27
N HIS A 429 -16.44 -27.05 -27.39
CA HIS A 429 -15.50 -27.07 -26.25
C HIS A 429 -15.19 -25.68 -25.69
N ARG A 430 -15.50 -24.61 -26.41
CA ARG A 430 -15.12 -23.23 -26.09
C ARG A 430 -16.26 -22.23 -26.10
N ALA A 431 -17.51 -22.67 -26.25
CA ALA A 431 -18.65 -21.78 -26.33
C ALA A 431 -19.90 -22.35 -25.70
N VAL A 432 -20.79 -21.46 -25.23
CA VAL A 432 -22.10 -21.75 -24.72
C VAL A 432 -23.13 -21.12 -25.66
N ALA A 433 -24.19 -21.87 -26.01
CA ALA A 433 -25.34 -21.37 -26.76
C ALA A 433 -26.56 -21.23 -25.85
N ILE A 434 -27.18 -20.07 -25.88
CA ILE A 434 -28.46 -19.80 -25.21
C ILE A 434 -29.53 -19.61 -26.27
N TRP A 435 -30.55 -20.41 -26.19
CA TRP A 435 -31.73 -20.35 -27.10
C TRP A 435 -32.93 -19.81 -26.33
N ILE A 436 -33.65 -18.88 -26.95
CA ILE A 436 -34.90 -18.33 -26.45
C ILE A 436 -35.92 -18.48 -27.59
N GLU A 437 -36.87 -19.39 -27.42
CA GLU A 437 -37.86 -19.75 -28.42
C GLU A 437 -39.26 -19.43 -27.88
N ASP A 438 -40.04 -18.68 -28.65
CA ASP A 438 -41.40 -18.30 -28.31
C ASP A 438 -42.40 -18.91 -29.28
N SER A 439 -43.65 -19.04 -28.83
CA SER A 439 -44.79 -19.44 -29.67
C SER A 439 -45.58 -18.26 -30.23
N GLY A 440 -44.99 -17.06 -30.26
CA GLY A 440 -45.68 -15.83 -30.68
C GLY A 440 -45.98 -15.75 -32.17
N VAL A 441 -46.26 -14.56 -32.66
CA VAL A 441 -46.61 -14.29 -34.08
C VAL A 441 -45.43 -14.49 -35.04
N GLY A 442 -44.23 -14.72 -34.54
CA GLY A 442 -43.01 -14.93 -35.33
C GLY A 442 -42.51 -13.66 -36.03
N ILE A 443 -41.52 -13.86 -36.92
CA ILE A 443 -40.91 -12.80 -37.71
C ILE A 443 -41.06 -13.17 -39.20
N ARG A 444 -41.54 -12.23 -40.01
CA ARG A 444 -41.66 -12.45 -41.46
C ARG A 444 -40.30 -12.69 -42.10
N SER A 445 -40.23 -13.58 -43.06
CA SER A 445 -38.94 -13.94 -43.72
C SER A 445 -38.22 -12.72 -44.33
N GLU A 446 -38.97 -11.73 -44.82
CA GLU A 446 -38.46 -10.48 -45.37
C GLU A 446 -37.81 -9.57 -44.31
N ASP A 447 -38.21 -9.69 -43.03
CA ASP A 447 -37.75 -8.88 -41.92
C ASP A 447 -36.49 -9.51 -41.21
N LEU A 448 -36.29 -10.83 -41.32
CA LEU A 448 -35.20 -11.55 -40.66
C LEU A 448 -33.80 -10.92 -40.85
N PRO A 449 -33.39 -10.44 -42.03
CA PRO A 449 -32.09 -9.82 -42.21
C PRO A 449 -31.96 -8.50 -41.45
N ARG A 450 -33.07 -7.81 -41.18
CA ARG A 450 -33.12 -6.44 -40.66
C ARG A 450 -33.42 -6.34 -39.18
N VAL A 451 -33.86 -7.39 -38.50
CA VAL A 451 -34.34 -7.34 -37.10
C VAL A 451 -33.29 -6.85 -36.12
N PHE A 452 -32.01 -6.96 -36.45
CA PHE A 452 -30.88 -6.46 -35.65
C PHE A 452 -30.40 -5.07 -36.08
N GLU A 453 -31.01 -4.46 -37.10
CA GLU A 453 -30.71 -3.08 -37.49
C GLU A 453 -31.31 -2.12 -36.44
N PRO A 454 -30.59 -1.09 -36.04
CA PRO A 454 -31.10 -0.08 -35.14
C PRO A 454 -32.37 0.57 -35.73
N PHE A 455 -33.33 0.86 -34.85
CA PHE A 455 -34.63 1.46 -35.17
C PHE A 455 -35.56 0.59 -36.04
N PHE A 456 -35.16 -0.59 -36.43
CA PHE A 456 -36.09 -1.51 -37.11
C PHE A 456 -37.08 -2.08 -36.10
N THR A 457 -38.36 -1.85 -36.34
CA THR A 457 -39.50 -2.38 -35.53
C THR A 457 -40.72 -2.54 -36.37
N THR A 458 -41.47 -3.61 -36.12
CA THR A 458 -42.81 -3.84 -36.66
C THR A 458 -43.91 -3.48 -35.65
N LYS A 459 -43.49 -3.01 -34.44
CA LYS A 459 -44.41 -2.69 -33.34
C LYS A 459 -44.64 -1.19 -33.23
N PRO A 460 -45.87 -0.66 -33.19
CA PRO A 460 -46.13 0.75 -32.91
C PRO A 460 -45.64 1.10 -31.51
N HIS A 461 -45.07 2.28 -31.32
CA HIS A 461 -44.55 2.83 -30.04
C HIS A 461 -43.30 2.17 -29.49
N ARG A 462 -42.57 1.37 -30.27
CA ARG A 462 -41.27 0.82 -29.88
C ARG A 462 -40.12 1.46 -30.67
N THR A 463 -39.00 1.71 -30.01
CA THR A 463 -37.82 2.39 -30.60
C THR A 463 -37.03 1.54 -31.58
N GLY A 464 -37.26 0.22 -31.64
CA GLY A 464 -36.48 -0.70 -32.49
C GLY A 464 -34.99 -0.86 -32.04
N LEU A 465 -34.63 -0.44 -30.85
CA LEU A 465 -33.22 -0.50 -30.35
C LEU A 465 -32.93 -1.79 -29.59
N GLY A 466 -33.91 -2.51 -29.06
CA GLY A 466 -33.70 -3.65 -28.16
C GLY A 466 -32.83 -4.76 -28.75
N LEU A 467 -33.14 -5.22 -29.97
CA LEU A 467 -32.35 -6.27 -30.64
C LEU A 467 -30.97 -5.78 -31.11
N ALA A 468 -30.84 -4.54 -31.52
CA ALA A 468 -29.58 -3.93 -31.87
C ALA A 468 -28.61 -3.86 -30.65
N VAL A 469 -29.19 -3.55 -29.48
CA VAL A 469 -28.43 -3.60 -28.20
C VAL A 469 -28.01 -5.03 -27.88
N CYS A 470 -28.89 -6.04 -28.05
CA CYS A 470 -28.53 -7.44 -27.84
C CYS A 470 -27.37 -7.87 -28.75
N ARG A 471 -27.38 -7.49 -30.04
CA ARG A 471 -26.28 -7.76 -30.96
C ARG A 471 -25.00 -7.10 -30.52
N SER A 472 -25.03 -5.83 -30.08
CA SER A 472 -23.88 -5.09 -29.59
C SER A 472 -23.26 -5.73 -28.33
N ILE A 473 -24.08 -6.17 -27.38
CA ILE A 473 -23.64 -6.86 -26.17
C ILE A 473 -23.00 -8.21 -26.53
N ALA A 474 -23.63 -9.02 -27.37
CA ALA A 474 -23.10 -10.32 -27.79
C ALA A 474 -21.71 -10.16 -28.45
N MET A 475 -21.58 -9.21 -29.38
CA MET A 475 -20.31 -8.90 -30.06
C MET A 475 -19.22 -8.37 -29.10
N ALA A 476 -19.60 -7.51 -28.14
CA ALA A 476 -18.67 -7.00 -27.14
C ALA A 476 -18.09 -8.11 -26.22
N HIS A 477 -18.82 -9.23 -26.09
CA HIS A 477 -18.38 -10.43 -25.37
C HIS A 477 -17.76 -11.50 -26.28
N GLY A 478 -17.38 -11.14 -27.53
CA GLY A 478 -16.76 -12.04 -28.49
C GLY A 478 -17.66 -13.10 -29.07
N GLY A 479 -19.00 -12.93 -28.91
CA GLY A 479 -20.03 -13.84 -29.39
C GLY A 479 -20.82 -13.29 -30.55
N HIS A 480 -21.92 -13.99 -30.89
CA HIS A 480 -22.88 -13.54 -31.90
C HIS A 480 -24.30 -13.93 -31.52
N ILE A 481 -25.26 -13.22 -32.14
CA ILE A 481 -26.70 -13.51 -32.03
C ILE A 481 -27.28 -13.76 -33.42
N SER A 482 -28.18 -14.70 -33.49
CA SER A 482 -28.94 -15.02 -34.70
C SER A 482 -30.40 -15.29 -34.35
N VAL A 483 -31.29 -15.24 -35.34
CA VAL A 483 -32.71 -15.57 -35.19
C VAL A 483 -33.14 -16.46 -36.35
N THR A 484 -34.02 -17.40 -36.05
CA THR A 484 -34.67 -18.28 -37.01
C THR A 484 -36.15 -18.38 -36.69
N PRO A 485 -37.03 -18.77 -37.65
CA PRO A 485 -38.40 -19.12 -37.34
C PRO A 485 -38.45 -20.24 -36.29
N GLY A 486 -39.29 -20.07 -35.27
CA GLY A 486 -39.53 -21.09 -34.24
C GLY A 486 -40.35 -22.27 -34.74
N ALA A 487 -40.18 -23.46 -34.14
CA ALA A 487 -40.90 -24.67 -34.54
C ALA A 487 -42.45 -24.58 -34.33
N GLY A 488 -42.92 -23.68 -33.45
CA GLY A 488 -44.32 -23.43 -33.15
C GLY A 488 -44.95 -22.22 -33.89
N GLY A 489 -44.25 -21.65 -34.89
CA GLY A 489 -44.68 -20.45 -35.62
C GLY A 489 -44.18 -19.13 -35.07
N GLY A 490 -43.53 -19.13 -33.89
CA GLY A 490 -42.89 -17.97 -33.26
C GLY A 490 -41.47 -17.69 -33.77
N ALA A 491 -40.62 -17.11 -32.91
CA ALA A 491 -39.22 -16.82 -33.19
C ALA A 491 -38.30 -17.62 -32.27
N ALA A 492 -37.13 -18.02 -32.79
CA ALA A 492 -36.06 -18.67 -32.02
C ALA A 492 -34.80 -17.83 -32.12
N PHE A 493 -34.45 -17.12 -31.03
CA PHE A 493 -33.20 -16.38 -30.87
C PHE A 493 -32.13 -17.30 -30.34
N ARG A 494 -30.93 -17.20 -30.91
CA ARG A 494 -29.76 -17.95 -30.50
C ARG A 494 -28.60 -17.01 -30.23
N VAL A 495 -28.10 -17.04 -29.00
CA VAL A 495 -26.90 -16.30 -28.58
C VAL A 495 -25.77 -17.30 -28.34
N VAL A 496 -24.63 -17.10 -28.97
CA VAL A 496 -23.42 -17.91 -28.74
C VAL A 496 -22.33 -17.03 -28.16
N LEU A 497 -21.82 -17.45 -27.00
CA LEU A 497 -20.81 -16.71 -26.26
C LEU A 497 -19.60 -17.62 -25.95
N PRO A 498 -18.35 -17.11 -26.05
CA PRO A 498 -17.17 -17.90 -25.75
C PRO A 498 -17.10 -18.24 -24.26
N ALA A 499 -16.67 -19.47 -23.95
CA ALA A 499 -16.39 -19.89 -22.59
C ALA A 499 -15.17 -19.14 -22.05
N GLY A 500 -15.26 -18.66 -20.80
CA GLY A 500 -14.14 -18.11 -20.08
C GLY A 500 -13.19 -19.25 -19.68
N SER A 501 -11.98 -19.24 -20.21
CA SER A 501 -10.90 -20.12 -19.78
C SER A 501 -10.34 -19.65 -18.40
#